data_9938967d20256503686a8a0dcc11cf98
#
_entry.id   9938967d20256503686a8a0dcc11cf98
#
_cell.length_a   1.000
_cell.length_b   1.000
_cell.length_c   1.000
_cell.angle_alpha   90.00
_cell.angle_beta   90.00
_cell.angle_gamma   90.00
#
_symmetry.space_group_name_H-M   'P 1'
#
loop_
_entity.id
_entity.type
_entity.pdbx_description
1 polymer ?
#
loop_
_entity_poly.entity_id
_entity_poly.type
_entity_poly.pdbx_seq_one_letter_code
_entity_poly.pdbx_strand_id
1 'polypeptide(L)' 'THIGDDVWLGANVIITAGCKIGNHVIVAAGSVVTKDVPDYAIVGGVPGKILKYRNQ' A
#
# COMPACT_ATOMS: atom_id res chain seq x y z
N THR A 1 -0.82 12.90 -1.86
CA THR A 1 -0.60 11.53 -1.34
C THR A 1 -0.42 11.59 0.16
N HIS A 2 -1.09 10.73 0.88
CA HIS A 2 -1.01 10.66 2.33
C HIS A 2 -0.62 9.24 2.73
N ILE A 3 0.42 9.12 3.54
CA ILE A 3 0.90 7.82 4.01
C ILE A 3 0.82 7.81 5.53
N GLY A 4 0.15 6.80 6.08
CA GLY A 4 -0.02 6.65 7.51
C GLY A 4 1.27 6.21 8.22
N ASP A 5 1.12 5.77 9.47
CA ASP A 5 2.24 5.35 10.30
C ASP A 5 2.61 3.90 10.05
N ASP A 6 3.87 3.58 10.24
CA ASP A 6 4.40 2.22 10.19
C ASP A 6 4.07 1.52 8.87
N VAL A 7 4.31 2.22 7.76
CA VAL A 7 4.06 1.70 6.42
C VAL A 7 5.35 1.17 5.82
N TRP A 8 5.30 -0.03 5.27
CA TRP A 8 6.42 -0.65 4.60
C TRP A 8 6.23 -0.57 3.08
N LEU A 9 7.14 0.07 2.40
CA LEU A 9 7.12 0.17 0.94
C LEU A 9 8.31 -0.61 0.40
N GLY A 10 8.05 -1.60 -0.43
CA GLY A 10 9.10 -2.31 -1.13
C GLY A 10 9.80 -1.43 -2.17
N ALA A 11 10.80 -1.97 -2.83
CA ALA A 11 11.55 -1.22 -3.84
C ALA A 11 10.66 -0.88 -5.05
N ASN A 12 10.87 0.30 -5.62
CA ASN A 12 10.18 0.73 -6.86
C ASN A 12 8.67 0.75 -6.77
N VAL A 13 8.12 1.05 -5.60
CA VAL A 13 6.68 1.23 -5.43
C VAL A 13 6.29 2.61 -5.95
N ILE A 14 5.20 2.65 -6.71
CA ILE A 14 4.62 3.89 -7.22
C ILE A 14 3.24 4.06 -6.59
N ILE A 15 2.99 5.22 -6.00
CA ILE A 15 1.69 5.56 -5.45
C ILE A 15 1.17 6.76 -6.22
N THR A 16 0.05 6.60 -6.92
CA THR A 16 -0.49 7.66 -7.74
C THR A 16 -1.05 8.80 -6.89
N ALA A 17 -1.14 9.98 -7.48
CA ALA A 17 -1.60 11.17 -6.79
C ALA A 17 -3.02 10.96 -6.25
N GLY A 18 -3.28 11.52 -5.06
CA GLY A 18 -4.60 11.46 -4.43
C GLY A 18 -4.89 10.20 -3.64
N CYS A 19 -4.01 9.19 -3.69
CA CYS A 19 -4.22 7.98 -2.89
C CYS A 19 -3.87 8.22 -1.43
N LYS A 20 -4.59 7.53 -0.55
CA LYS A 20 -4.30 7.53 0.89
C LYS A 20 -3.93 6.12 1.31
N ILE A 21 -2.80 6.01 1.99
CA ILE A 21 -2.32 4.74 2.53
C ILE A 21 -2.57 4.74 4.03
N GLY A 22 -3.29 3.76 4.51
CA GLY A 22 -3.60 3.64 5.94
C GLY A 22 -2.37 3.32 6.78
N ASN A 23 -2.61 3.01 8.06
CA ASN A 23 -1.54 2.68 9.00
C ASN A 23 -1.19 1.19 8.91
N HIS A 24 0.06 0.86 9.18
CA HIS A 24 0.53 -0.54 9.25
C HIS A 24 0.32 -1.31 7.94
N VAL A 25 0.46 -0.62 6.81
CA VAL A 25 0.29 -1.19 5.48
C VAL A 25 1.63 -1.71 4.95
N ILE A 26 1.59 -2.80 4.23
CA ILE A 26 2.76 -3.31 3.50
C ILE A 26 2.45 -3.26 2.01
N VAL A 27 3.34 -2.64 1.23
CA VAL A 27 3.23 -2.62 -0.22
C VAL A 27 4.41 -3.37 -0.81
N ALA A 28 4.12 -4.42 -1.57
CA ALA A 28 5.16 -5.26 -2.15
C ALA A 28 5.97 -4.50 -3.22
N ALA A 29 7.22 -4.92 -3.41
CA ALA A 29 8.11 -4.29 -4.38
C ALA A 29 7.50 -4.30 -5.78
N GLY A 30 7.70 -3.22 -6.52
CA GLY A 30 7.23 -3.09 -7.89
C GLY A 30 5.74 -2.82 -8.04
N SER A 31 5.01 -2.62 -6.96
CA SER A 31 3.57 -2.37 -7.02
C SER A 31 3.26 -0.95 -7.46
N VAL A 32 2.13 -0.79 -8.13
CA VAL A 32 1.58 0.52 -8.49
C VAL A 32 0.25 0.70 -7.80
N VAL A 33 0.20 1.54 -6.78
CA VAL A 33 -1.00 1.77 -5.99
C VAL A 33 -1.83 2.88 -6.65
N THR A 34 -3.05 2.54 -7.04
CA THR A 34 -3.94 3.45 -7.76
C THR A 34 -5.21 3.80 -6.99
N LYS A 35 -5.41 3.21 -5.81
CA LYS A 35 -6.60 3.44 -4.97
C LYS A 35 -6.17 3.56 -3.52
N ASP A 36 -7.05 4.12 -2.69
CA ASP A 36 -6.80 4.20 -1.26
C ASP A 36 -6.61 2.80 -0.67
N VAL A 37 -5.73 2.71 0.32
CA VAL A 37 -5.40 1.44 0.97
C VAL A 37 -5.80 1.53 2.45
N PRO A 38 -6.67 0.62 2.93
CA PRO A 38 -7.07 0.64 4.34
C PRO A 38 -5.95 0.17 5.26
N ASP A 39 -6.14 0.40 6.56
CA ASP A 39 -5.18 -0.01 7.58
C ASP A 39 -4.93 -1.52 7.53
N TYR A 40 -3.72 -1.92 7.83
CA TYR A 40 -3.30 -3.32 7.95
C TYR A 40 -3.35 -4.11 6.64
N ALA A 41 -3.57 -3.46 5.50
CA ALA A 41 -3.61 -4.18 4.22
C ALA A 41 -2.21 -4.52 3.72
N ILE A 42 -2.11 -5.63 3.01
CA ILE A 42 -0.92 -6.00 2.26
C ILE A 42 -1.28 -5.93 0.78
N VAL A 43 -0.58 -5.08 0.05
CA VAL A 43 -0.90 -4.73 -1.34
C VAL A 43 0.22 -5.19 -2.25
N GLY A 44 -0.14 -5.69 -3.43
CA GLY A 44 0.87 -6.03 -4.43
C GLY A 44 0.32 -6.03 -5.83
N GLY A 45 1.21 -5.92 -6.81
CA GLY A 45 0.89 -6.04 -8.23
C GLY A 45 0.71 -4.71 -8.95
N VAL A 46 0.40 -4.82 -10.24
CA VAL A 46 0.17 -3.68 -11.15
C VAL A 46 -1.12 -3.96 -11.92
N PRO A 47 -2.22 -3.26 -11.63
CA PRO A 47 -2.41 -2.34 -10.52
C PRO A 47 -2.37 -3.02 -9.17
N GLY A 48 -1.99 -2.29 -8.13
CA GLY A 48 -1.90 -2.84 -6.78
C GLY A 48 -3.27 -3.27 -6.26
N LYS A 49 -3.31 -4.46 -5.69
CA LYS A 49 -4.54 -5.00 -5.11
C LYS A 49 -4.25 -5.52 -3.72
N ILE A 50 -5.27 -5.48 -2.85
CA ILE A 50 -5.15 -6.03 -1.51
C ILE A 50 -5.03 -7.54 -1.61
N LEU A 51 -3.90 -8.08 -1.15
CA LEU A 51 -3.65 -9.52 -1.16
C LEU A 51 -4.22 -10.17 0.09
N LYS A 52 -4.05 -9.52 1.23
CA LYS A 52 -4.62 -9.94 2.51
C LYS A 52 -4.42 -8.83 3.52
N TYR A 53 -4.93 -9.01 4.73
CA TYR A 53 -4.71 -8.09 5.84
C TYR A 53 -3.73 -8.69 6.82
N ARG A 54 -2.91 -7.83 7.44
CA ARG A 54 -1.97 -8.26 8.47
C ARG A 54 -2.73 -8.61 9.73
N ASN A 55 -2.18 -9.55 10.49
CA ASN A 55 -2.65 -9.79 11.85
C ASN A 55 -2.17 -8.65 12.75
N GLN A 56 -3.02 -8.25 13.67
CA GLN A 56 -2.72 -7.17 14.61
C GLN A 56 -2.04 -7.69 15.85
#